data_cf4d6114735220d057e8c450ef29046a
#
_entry.id   cf4d6114735220d057e8c450ef29046a
#
_cell.length_a   1.000
_cell.length_b   1.000
_cell.length_c   1.000
_cell.angle_alpha   90.00
_cell.angle_beta   90.00
_cell.angle_gamma   90.00
#
_symmetry.space_group_name_H-M   'P 1'
#
loop_
_entity.id
_entity.type
_entity.pdbx_description
1 polymer ?
#
loop_
_entity_poly.entity_id
_entity_poly.type
_entity_poly.pdbx_seq_one_letter_code
_entity_poly.pdbx_strand_id
1 'polypeptide(L)' 'LNCDYDNEGAFKLYSKLGFKQNGDIDLYGHQYHHMTLN' A
#
# COMPACT_ATOMS: atom_id res chain seq x y z
N LEU A 1 5.27 -3.37 3.68
CA LEU A 1 3.91 -3.53 4.20
C LEU A 1 2.88 -3.54 3.07
N ASN A 2 1.71 -4.07 3.36
CA ASN A 2 0.61 -4.10 2.42
C ASN A 2 -0.44 -3.08 2.85
N CYS A 3 -0.84 -2.22 1.93
CA CYS A 3 -1.85 -1.19 2.19
C CYS A 3 -3.08 -1.47 1.34
N ASP A 4 -4.23 -1.56 1.99
CA ASP A 4 -5.49 -1.85 1.33
C ASP A 4 -5.83 -0.75 0.32
N TYR A 5 -6.25 -1.14 -0.88
CA TYR A 5 -6.68 -0.19 -1.91
C TYR A 5 -7.85 0.69 -1.45
N ASP A 6 -8.71 0.14 -0.61
CA ASP A 6 -9.88 0.87 -0.11
C ASP A 6 -9.53 1.85 1.01
N ASN A 7 -8.29 1.84 1.48
CA ASN A 7 -7.86 2.72 2.57
C ASN A 7 -6.91 3.79 2.04
N GLU A 8 -7.47 4.78 1.35
CA GLU A 8 -6.68 5.85 0.76
C GLU A 8 -5.97 6.70 1.82
N GLY A 9 -6.56 6.85 2.99
CA GLY A 9 -5.93 7.59 4.07
C GLY A 9 -4.64 6.95 4.53
N ALA A 10 -4.63 5.63 4.67
CA ALA A 10 -3.44 4.90 5.03
C ALA A 10 -2.38 5.01 3.93
N PHE A 11 -2.79 4.89 2.67
CA PHE A 11 -1.87 5.00 1.55
C PHE A 11 -1.17 6.37 1.56
N LYS A 12 -1.93 7.43 1.76
CA LYS A 12 -1.36 8.79 1.83
C LYS A 12 -0.41 8.93 3.00
N LEU A 13 -0.78 8.38 4.16
CA LEU A 13 0.06 8.45 5.35
C LEU A 13 1.39 7.76 5.11
N TYR A 14 1.37 6.54 4.58
CA TYR A 14 2.60 5.79 4.33
C TYR A 14 3.47 6.45 3.26
N SER A 15 2.85 7.01 2.22
CA SER A 15 3.58 7.76 1.20
C SER A 15 4.28 8.96 1.82
N LYS A 16 3.62 9.64 2.75
CA LYS A 16 4.18 10.78 3.45
C LYS A 16 5.35 10.38 4.34
N LEU A 17 5.30 9.17 4.89
CA LEU A 17 6.39 8.66 5.74
C LEU A 17 7.59 8.17 4.93
N GLY A 18 7.50 8.18 3.61
CA GLY A 18 8.59 7.77 2.75
C GLY A 18 8.44 6.39 2.13
N PHE A 19 7.34 5.69 2.42
CA PHE A 19 7.07 4.41 1.77
C PHE A 19 6.76 4.63 0.29
N LYS A 20 7.21 3.70 -0.55
CA LYS A 20 6.96 3.73 -1.99
C LYS A 20 6.23 2.47 -2.40
N GLN A 21 5.26 2.63 -3.29
CA GLN A 21 4.57 1.49 -3.87
C GLN A 21 5.47 0.83 -4.91
N ASN A 22 5.74 -0.46 -4.74
CA ASN A 22 6.55 -1.20 -5.71
C ASN A 22 5.87 -2.48 -6.17
N GLY A 23 4.55 -2.54 -6.10
CA GLY A 23 3.80 -3.67 -6.59
C GLY A 23 2.38 -3.69 -6.07
N ASP A 24 1.61 -4.64 -6.57
CA ASP A 24 0.25 -4.88 -6.15
C ASP A 24 0.11 -6.34 -5.73
N ILE A 25 -0.71 -6.60 -4.73
CA ILE A 25 -0.98 -7.94 -4.25
C ILE A 25 -2.48 -8.18 -4.29
N ASP A 26 -2.89 -9.31 -4.82
CA ASP A 26 -4.29 -9.74 -4.84
C ASP A 26 -4.41 -10.97 -3.95
N LEU A 27 -5.14 -10.83 -2.84
CA LEU A 27 -5.38 -11.90 -1.88
C LEU A 27 -6.88 -12.05 -1.68
N TYR A 28 -7.41 -13.24 -2.02
CA TYR A 28 -8.82 -13.55 -1.81
C TYR A 28 -9.75 -12.52 -2.45
N GLY A 29 -9.38 -12.04 -3.64
CA GLY A 29 -10.17 -11.04 -4.35
C GLY A 29 -10.04 -9.63 -3.82
N HIS A 30 -9.16 -9.41 -2.85
CA HIS A 30 -8.89 -8.09 -2.28
C HIS A 30 -7.52 -7.61 -2.74
N GLN A 31 -7.45 -6.36 -3.18
CA GLN A 31 -6.21 -5.81 -3.71
C GLN A 31 -5.50 -4.92 -2.69
N TYR A 32 -4.18 -5.02 -2.66
CA TYR A 32 -3.33 -4.24 -1.75
C TYR A 32 -2.16 -3.64 -2.51
N HIS A 33 -1.77 -2.43 -2.11
CA HIS A 33 -0.50 -1.87 -2.54
C HIS A 33 0.62 -2.51 -1.73
N HIS A 34 1.65 -3.01 -2.40
CA HIS A 34 2.85 -3.43 -1.69
C HIS A 34 3.79 -2.24 -1.58
N MET A 35 4.08 -1.85 -0.36
CA MET A 35 4.87 -0.64 -0.10
C MET A 35 6.12 -0.97 0.71
N THR A 36 7.22 -0.35 0.34
CA THR A 36 8.49 -0.53 1.04
C THR A 36 9.10 0.82 1.37
N LEU A 37 9.82 0.84 2.48
CA LEU A 37 10.56 2.01 2.91
C LEU A 37 11.98 1.88 2.40
N ASN A 38 12.40 2.87 1.68
CA ASN A 38 13.71 2.81 1.04
C ASN A 38 14.59 3.94 1.47
#